data_520f11d95a60927a284b9f8ca1c1c22c
#
_entry.id   520f11d95a60927a284b9f8ca1c1c22c
#
_cell.length_a   1.000
_cell.length_b   1.000
_cell.length_c   1.000
_cell.angle_alpha   90.00
_cell.angle_beta   90.00
_cell.angle_gamma   90.00
#
_symmetry.space_group_name_H-M   'P 1'
#
loop_
_entity.id
_entity.type
_entity.pdbx_description
1 polymer ?
#
loop_
_entity_poly.entity_id
_entity_poly.type
_entity_poly.pdbx_seq_one_letter_code
_entity_poly.pdbx_strand_id
1 'polypeptide(L)'
;MRTKGVTMQDVAKAAGVSQSTVSMILNQKSSSFPTTTIEKVLAAATALNYQFRRTAPPPSNSTVLVIAVQTTNPYYSAMIQGIDRAAITQSISIITACSYHNPALESAYLQMALEHHYLGVIFLYPPDNDAAYANANTRIPIVMICDRSSHVTGDIVELNNFEAGVLAARHLLELGHKNIAVLSSTSVRSTTSRATRVAGVLSEVRKVLSEDHLLILSGNSGSTDMLQEKSSHYQMGHTLAQNKKIFQRNITGLICVNDLVAYGAMDALISRGYRIPEDFSVIGSDNLLFSSMPQVSLTTIEHHPYIVAQSALTTLLNRTHMSVTNQSASSTARFQVQCQPNLIIRHSTGPARTGMLPGMPGPRF
;
A
#
# COMPACT_ATOMS: atom_id res chain seq x y z
N MET A 1 -8.07 -49.56 -18.27
CA MET A 1 -7.82 -49.77 -16.84
C MET A 1 -7.33 -48.46 -16.24
N ARG A 2 -8.07 -47.79 -15.35
CA ARG A 2 -7.57 -46.62 -14.64
C ARG A 2 -6.50 -47.13 -13.64
N THR A 3 -5.27 -46.73 -13.79
CA THR A 3 -4.22 -46.94 -12.80
C THR A 3 -4.63 -46.24 -11.50
N LYS A 4 -4.76 -47.01 -10.44
CA LYS A 4 -5.09 -46.52 -9.10
C LYS A 4 -3.92 -45.64 -8.65
N GLY A 5 -4.13 -44.36 -8.55
CA GLY A 5 -3.08 -43.40 -8.08
C GLY A 5 -2.64 -43.74 -6.68
N VAL A 6 -1.37 -43.49 -6.36
CA VAL A 6 -0.79 -43.64 -5.03
C VAL A 6 -1.55 -42.83 -4.01
N THR A 7 -1.93 -43.40 -2.88
CA THR A 7 -2.72 -42.81 -1.82
C THR A 7 -1.86 -42.45 -0.60
N MET A 8 -2.37 -41.57 0.25
CA MET A 8 -1.72 -41.25 1.55
C MET A 8 -1.55 -42.46 2.44
N GLN A 9 -2.42 -43.47 2.29
CA GLN A 9 -2.36 -44.74 3.00
C GLN A 9 -1.18 -45.58 2.53
N ASP A 10 -0.81 -45.53 1.24
CA ASP A 10 0.34 -46.22 0.70
C ASP A 10 1.64 -45.60 1.22
N VAL A 11 1.71 -44.28 1.35
CA VAL A 11 2.84 -43.57 1.99
C VAL A 11 2.95 -43.92 3.47
N ALA A 12 1.85 -43.97 4.18
CA ALA A 12 1.81 -44.33 5.61
C ALA A 12 2.36 -45.76 5.82
N LYS A 13 1.94 -46.70 4.97
CA LYS A 13 2.43 -48.11 4.99
C LYS A 13 3.91 -48.21 4.68
N ALA A 14 4.40 -47.47 3.68
CA ALA A 14 5.79 -47.42 3.29
C ALA A 14 6.71 -46.79 4.35
N ALA A 15 6.22 -45.76 5.04
CA ALA A 15 6.95 -45.07 6.11
C ALA A 15 6.84 -45.73 7.48
N GLY A 16 5.95 -46.73 7.63
CA GLY A 16 5.69 -47.40 8.91
C GLY A 16 5.04 -46.51 9.97
N VAL A 17 4.18 -45.58 9.57
CA VAL A 17 3.50 -44.65 10.46
C VAL A 17 1.98 -44.61 10.18
N SER A 18 1.22 -43.96 11.02
CA SER A 18 -0.21 -43.76 10.78
C SER A 18 -0.47 -42.78 9.64
N GLN A 19 -1.63 -42.91 8.97
CA GLN A 19 -2.06 -41.96 7.95
C GLN A 19 -2.22 -40.51 8.50
N SER A 20 -2.63 -40.36 9.76
CA SER A 20 -2.69 -39.06 10.44
C SER A 20 -1.30 -38.45 10.63
N THR A 21 -0.28 -39.27 10.95
CA THR A 21 1.12 -38.83 11.04
C THR A 21 1.63 -38.34 9.69
N VAL A 22 1.37 -39.07 8.61
CA VAL A 22 1.71 -38.64 7.25
C VAL A 22 1.03 -37.31 6.91
N SER A 23 -0.27 -37.20 7.20
CA SER A 23 -1.04 -35.98 6.97
C SER A 23 -0.47 -34.77 7.73
N MET A 24 -0.12 -34.95 9.00
CA MET A 24 0.45 -33.86 9.82
C MET A 24 1.83 -33.43 9.32
N ILE A 25 2.70 -34.37 8.97
CA ILE A 25 4.05 -34.08 8.46
C ILE A 25 4.00 -33.38 7.11
N LEU A 26 3.18 -33.87 6.18
CA LEU A 26 3.05 -33.29 4.84
C LEU A 26 2.34 -31.91 4.86
N ASN A 27 1.51 -31.64 5.87
CA ASN A 27 0.87 -30.33 6.13
C ASN A 27 1.74 -29.38 6.97
N GLN A 28 3.04 -29.65 7.13
CA GLN A 28 3.99 -28.84 7.91
C GLN A 28 3.63 -28.63 9.40
N LYS A 29 2.74 -29.44 9.98
CA LYS A 29 2.50 -29.51 11.43
C LYS A 29 3.49 -30.45 12.10
N SER A 30 4.77 -30.37 11.68
CA SER A 30 5.82 -31.33 12.01
C SER A 30 6.57 -31.07 13.31
N SER A 31 6.30 -29.95 14.01
CA SER A 31 7.01 -29.53 15.23
C SER A 31 6.89 -30.53 16.41
N SER A 32 5.98 -31.48 16.33
CA SER A 32 5.75 -32.50 17.37
C SER A 32 6.32 -33.89 17.03
N PHE A 33 7.02 -34.06 15.87
CA PHE A 33 7.56 -35.35 15.45
C PHE A 33 9.10 -35.36 15.42
N PRO A 34 9.73 -36.50 15.76
CA PRO A 34 11.18 -36.66 15.60
C PRO A 34 11.63 -36.48 14.16
N THR A 35 12.79 -35.85 13.93
CA THR A 35 13.38 -35.60 12.60
C THR A 35 13.46 -36.86 11.76
N THR A 36 13.84 -38.01 12.39
CA THR A 36 13.91 -39.32 11.74
C THR A 36 12.55 -39.79 11.21
N THR A 37 11.44 -39.44 11.86
CA THR A 37 10.12 -39.81 11.39
C THR A 37 9.70 -38.91 10.22
N ILE A 38 10.05 -37.64 10.26
CA ILE A 38 9.82 -36.70 9.17
C ILE A 38 10.54 -37.14 7.90
N GLU A 39 11.82 -37.48 8.02
CA GLU A 39 12.64 -37.95 6.91
C GLU A 39 12.10 -39.25 6.29
N LYS A 40 11.68 -40.23 7.10
CA LYS A 40 11.06 -41.46 6.61
C LYS A 40 9.78 -41.18 5.79
N VAL A 41 8.94 -40.32 6.26
CA VAL A 41 7.70 -39.97 5.55
C VAL A 41 8.00 -39.25 4.23
N LEU A 42 8.91 -38.30 4.23
CA LEU A 42 9.31 -37.57 3.01
C LEU A 42 9.98 -38.49 1.99
N ALA A 43 10.88 -39.40 2.41
CA ALA A 43 11.51 -40.38 1.57
C ALA A 43 10.49 -41.34 0.96
N ALA A 44 9.54 -41.87 1.74
CA ALA A 44 8.47 -42.73 1.26
C ALA A 44 7.56 -42.03 0.24
N ALA A 45 7.18 -40.78 0.49
CA ALA A 45 6.38 -39.98 -0.42
C ALA A 45 7.10 -39.77 -1.77
N THR A 46 8.42 -39.48 -1.73
CA THR A 46 9.24 -39.30 -2.92
C THR A 46 9.41 -40.60 -3.69
N ALA A 47 9.70 -41.70 -3.01
CA ALA A 47 9.92 -43.03 -3.62
C ALA A 47 8.65 -43.55 -4.34
N LEU A 48 7.49 -43.26 -3.78
CA LEU A 48 6.18 -43.62 -4.35
C LEU A 48 5.69 -42.63 -5.39
N ASN A 49 6.45 -41.59 -5.67
CA ASN A 49 6.01 -40.44 -6.52
C ASN A 49 4.62 -39.90 -6.08
N TYR A 50 4.40 -39.89 -4.75
CA TYR A 50 3.14 -39.40 -4.17
C TYR A 50 3.05 -37.90 -4.34
N GLN A 51 2.18 -37.46 -5.23
CA GLN A 51 1.86 -36.04 -5.33
C GLN A 51 0.95 -35.67 -4.16
N PHE A 52 1.56 -35.14 -3.10
CA PHE A 52 0.81 -34.50 -2.05
C PHE A 52 0.12 -33.29 -2.65
N ARG A 53 -1.15 -33.45 -2.98
CA ARG A 53 -2.00 -32.28 -3.15
C ARG A 53 -2.08 -31.63 -1.77
N ARG A 54 -1.29 -30.60 -1.53
CA ARG A 54 -1.59 -29.67 -0.44
C ARG A 54 -3.09 -29.51 -0.47
N THR A 55 -3.74 -29.68 0.72
CA THR A 55 -5.18 -29.54 0.89
C THR A 55 -5.75 -28.61 -0.14
N ALA A 56 -6.78 -29.06 -0.86
CA ALA A 56 -7.42 -28.30 -1.92
C ALA A 56 -7.39 -26.82 -1.53
N PRO A 57 -7.12 -25.90 -2.46
CA PRO A 57 -7.22 -24.49 -2.13
C PRO A 57 -8.51 -24.33 -1.35
N PRO A 58 -8.51 -23.54 -0.26
CA PRO A 58 -9.70 -23.37 0.56
C PRO A 58 -10.89 -23.19 -0.36
N PRO A 59 -12.06 -23.70 -0.01
CA PRO A 59 -13.23 -23.60 -0.87
C PRO A 59 -13.31 -22.17 -1.41
N SER A 60 -13.61 -21.99 -2.68
CA SER A 60 -13.61 -20.69 -3.37
C SER A 60 -14.33 -19.59 -2.59
N ASN A 61 -15.33 -19.96 -1.79
CA ASN A 61 -16.06 -19.07 -0.86
C ASN A 61 -15.26 -18.59 0.36
N SER A 62 -13.99 -18.95 0.55
CA SER A 62 -13.10 -18.43 1.60
C SER A 62 -11.87 -17.69 1.02
N THR A 63 -11.94 -17.28 -0.25
CA THR A 63 -10.87 -16.56 -0.92
C THR A 63 -11.28 -15.11 -1.17
N VAL A 64 -10.42 -14.17 -0.83
CA VAL A 64 -10.56 -12.74 -1.15
C VAL A 64 -9.51 -12.35 -2.19
N LEU A 65 -9.95 -11.66 -3.22
CA LEU A 65 -9.05 -11.08 -4.23
C LEU A 65 -8.65 -9.67 -3.79
N VAL A 66 -7.36 -9.41 -3.72
CA VAL A 66 -6.79 -8.08 -3.48
C VAL A 66 -6.21 -7.55 -4.78
N ILE A 67 -6.75 -6.43 -5.26
CA ILE A 67 -6.28 -5.76 -6.48
C ILE A 67 -5.46 -4.55 -6.08
N ALA A 68 -4.19 -4.57 -6.43
CA ALA A 68 -3.23 -3.48 -6.21
C ALA A 68 -2.79 -2.89 -7.56
N VAL A 69 -2.26 -1.67 -7.54
CA VAL A 69 -1.63 -1.13 -8.75
C VAL A 69 -0.39 -1.96 -9.08
N GLN A 70 0.48 -2.17 -8.09
CA GLN A 70 1.73 -2.94 -8.21
C GLN A 70 2.23 -3.35 -6.82
N THR A 71 3.06 -4.39 -6.75
CA THR A 71 3.65 -4.86 -5.49
C THR A 71 5.04 -4.30 -5.22
N THR A 72 5.65 -3.61 -6.19
CA THR A 72 6.99 -3.02 -6.04
C THR A 72 7.01 -1.75 -5.19
N ASN A 73 5.88 -1.08 -5.00
CA ASN A 73 5.75 0.02 -4.07
C ASN A 73 5.54 -0.53 -2.65
N PRO A 74 6.46 -0.25 -1.69
CA PRO A 74 6.38 -0.77 -0.32
C PRO A 74 5.08 -0.46 0.41
N TYR A 75 4.41 0.64 0.07
CA TYR A 75 3.11 1.01 0.63
C TYR A 75 2.04 -0.06 0.33
N TYR A 76 1.91 -0.50 -0.94
CA TYR A 76 0.97 -1.56 -1.29
C TYR A 76 1.37 -2.90 -0.67
N SER A 77 2.67 -3.19 -0.59
CA SER A 77 3.16 -4.42 0.05
C SER A 77 2.79 -4.48 1.54
N ALA A 78 2.88 -3.37 2.25
CA ALA A 78 2.47 -3.29 3.66
C ALA A 78 0.96 -3.50 3.83
N MET A 79 0.15 -2.92 2.95
CA MET A 79 -1.31 -3.13 2.92
C MET A 79 -1.66 -4.60 2.67
N ILE A 80 -1.06 -5.22 1.63
CA ILE A 80 -1.28 -6.63 1.29
C ILE A 80 -0.90 -7.53 2.47
N GLN A 81 0.25 -7.28 3.11
CA GLN A 81 0.67 -8.02 4.29
C GLN A 81 -0.29 -7.84 5.46
N GLY A 82 -0.86 -6.64 5.63
CA GLY A 82 -1.87 -6.37 6.66
C GLY A 82 -3.16 -7.15 6.43
N ILE A 83 -3.65 -7.21 5.19
CA ILE A 83 -4.82 -7.99 4.81
C ILE A 83 -4.55 -9.49 5.03
N ASP A 84 -3.38 -9.98 4.59
CA ASP A 84 -3.00 -11.40 4.72
C ASP A 84 -2.96 -11.84 6.18
N ARG A 85 -2.33 -11.04 7.07
CA ARG A 85 -2.31 -11.32 8.52
C ARG A 85 -3.71 -11.37 9.12
N ALA A 86 -4.58 -10.44 8.74
CA ALA A 86 -5.96 -10.41 9.22
C ALA A 86 -6.76 -11.62 8.68
N ALA A 87 -6.53 -12.01 7.43
CA ALA A 87 -7.20 -13.12 6.76
C ALA A 87 -6.83 -14.47 7.37
N ILE A 88 -5.56 -14.68 7.74
CA ILE A 88 -5.08 -15.90 8.41
C ILE A 88 -5.89 -16.18 9.69
N THR A 89 -6.19 -15.16 10.49
CA THR A 89 -6.96 -15.32 11.74
C THR A 89 -8.42 -15.72 11.49
N GLN A 90 -8.92 -15.48 10.29
CA GLN A 90 -10.29 -15.79 9.86
C GLN A 90 -10.38 -17.05 8.96
N SER A 91 -9.26 -17.77 8.78
CA SER A 91 -9.17 -18.91 7.86
C SER A 91 -9.54 -18.55 6.40
N ILE A 92 -9.22 -17.33 5.98
CA ILE A 92 -9.43 -16.79 4.65
C ILE A 92 -8.12 -16.82 3.89
N SER A 93 -8.18 -17.17 2.60
CA SER A 93 -7.05 -17.10 1.68
C SER A 93 -7.07 -15.80 0.89
N ILE A 94 -5.89 -15.26 0.63
CA ILE A 94 -5.73 -14.04 -0.18
C ILE A 94 -5.07 -14.40 -1.51
N ILE A 95 -5.62 -13.90 -2.60
CA ILE A 95 -5.00 -13.84 -3.92
C ILE A 95 -4.73 -12.38 -4.23
N THR A 96 -3.51 -12.05 -4.62
CA THR A 96 -3.15 -10.68 -5.02
C THR A 96 -2.96 -10.60 -6.53
N ALA A 97 -3.56 -9.57 -7.15
CA ALA A 97 -3.42 -9.26 -8.56
C ALA A 97 -2.95 -7.81 -8.76
N CYS A 98 -2.10 -7.57 -9.76
CA CYS A 98 -1.64 -6.23 -10.11
C CYS A 98 -2.32 -5.75 -11.39
N SER A 99 -3.00 -4.61 -11.32
CA SER A 99 -3.74 -4.05 -12.46
C SER A 99 -2.92 -3.07 -13.30
N TYR A 100 -1.90 -2.43 -12.71
CA TYR A 100 -1.09 -1.38 -13.35
C TYR A 100 -1.94 -0.23 -13.91
N HIS A 101 -3.07 0.09 -13.28
CA HIS A 101 -4.05 1.04 -13.80
C HIS A 101 -4.58 0.66 -15.20
N ASN A 102 -4.66 -0.63 -15.52
CA ASN A 102 -5.19 -1.13 -16.78
C ASN A 102 -6.64 -1.58 -16.60
N PRO A 103 -7.64 -0.86 -17.17
CA PRO A 103 -9.05 -1.18 -17.02
C PRO A 103 -9.44 -2.56 -17.55
N ALA A 104 -8.70 -3.09 -18.53
CA ALA A 104 -8.96 -4.43 -19.08
C ALA A 104 -8.54 -5.53 -18.09
N LEU A 105 -7.40 -5.35 -17.39
CA LEU A 105 -6.98 -6.26 -16.33
C LEU A 105 -7.95 -6.24 -15.16
N GLU A 106 -8.42 -5.06 -14.75
CA GLU A 106 -9.45 -4.95 -13.70
C GLU A 106 -10.71 -5.75 -14.04
N SER A 107 -11.20 -5.58 -15.28
CA SER A 107 -12.36 -6.36 -15.76
C SER A 107 -12.11 -7.86 -15.70
N ALA A 108 -10.95 -8.32 -16.15
CA ALA A 108 -10.60 -9.74 -16.14
C ALA A 108 -10.51 -10.29 -14.71
N TYR A 109 -9.94 -9.53 -13.77
CA TYR A 109 -9.85 -9.95 -12.38
C TYR A 109 -11.21 -9.97 -11.68
N LEU A 110 -12.07 -9.00 -11.94
CA LEU A 110 -13.44 -8.99 -11.42
C LEU A 110 -14.25 -10.17 -11.98
N GLN A 111 -14.12 -10.47 -13.28
CA GLN A 111 -14.74 -11.61 -13.89
C GLN A 111 -14.25 -12.94 -13.28
N MET A 112 -12.94 -13.08 -13.08
CA MET A 112 -12.34 -14.23 -12.40
C MET A 112 -12.91 -14.41 -10.98
N ALA A 113 -13.06 -13.32 -10.21
CA ALA A 113 -13.61 -13.39 -8.85
C ALA A 113 -15.07 -13.89 -8.86
N LEU A 114 -15.87 -13.48 -9.85
CA LEU A 114 -17.24 -13.92 -10.02
C LEU A 114 -17.33 -15.39 -10.43
N GLU A 115 -16.53 -15.83 -11.41
CA GLU A 115 -16.52 -17.21 -11.92
C GLU A 115 -16.07 -18.23 -10.88
N HIS A 116 -15.07 -17.84 -10.07
CA HIS A 116 -14.56 -18.69 -9.01
C HIS A 116 -15.29 -18.52 -7.67
N HIS A 117 -16.37 -17.74 -7.63
CA HIS A 117 -17.17 -17.51 -6.42
C HIS A 117 -16.32 -17.07 -5.22
N TYR A 118 -15.43 -16.10 -5.41
CA TYR A 118 -14.65 -15.58 -4.30
C TYR A 118 -15.54 -14.89 -3.27
N LEU A 119 -15.07 -14.80 -2.03
CA LEU A 119 -15.80 -14.18 -0.93
C LEU A 119 -16.03 -12.68 -1.17
N GLY A 120 -15.09 -12.03 -1.83
CA GLY A 120 -15.16 -10.63 -2.19
C GLY A 120 -13.85 -10.11 -2.79
N VAL A 121 -13.82 -8.81 -3.07
CA VAL A 121 -12.68 -8.11 -3.67
C VAL A 121 -12.32 -6.89 -2.82
N ILE A 122 -11.02 -6.67 -2.59
CA ILE A 122 -10.48 -5.45 -1.98
C ILE A 122 -9.61 -4.74 -3.02
N PHE A 123 -10.00 -3.52 -3.41
CA PHE A 123 -9.16 -2.63 -4.20
C PHE A 123 -8.30 -1.76 -3.28
N LEU A 124 -6.99 -1.68 -3.54
CA LEU A 124 -6.08 -0.79 -2.81
C LEU A 124 -6.00 0.62 -3.42
N TYR A 125 -6.89 0.94 -4.33
CA TYR A 125 -7.03 2.22 -5.03
C TYR A 125 -8.43 2.30 -5.64
N PRO A 126 -8.92 3.48 -6.09
CA PRO A 126 -10.20 3.58 -6.81
C PRO A 126 -10.11 2.86 -8.16
N PRO A 127 -11.04 1.97 -8.51
CA PRO A 127 -11.06 1.30 -9.81
C PRO A 127 -11.03 2.29 -10.98
N ASP A 128 -10.32 1.94 -12.04
CA ASP A 128 -10.28 2.73 -13.28
C ASP A 128 -11.40 2.34 -14.26
N ASN A 129 -12.02 1.18 -14.06
CA ASN A 129 -13.15 0.71 -14.85
C ASN A 129 -14.47 0.75 -14.05
N ASP A 130 -15.12 1.92 -14.06
CA ASP A 130 -16.36 2.16 -13.31
C ASP A 130 -17.48 1.19 -13.72
N ALA A 131 -17.60 0.84 -15.01
CA ALA A 131 -18.65 -0.04 -15.50
C ALA A 131 -18.44 -1.49 -15.03
N ALA A 132 -17.21 -2.00 -15.11
CA ALA A 132 -16.87 -3.34 -14.62
C ALA A 132 -17.05 -3.43 -13.11
N TYR A 133 -16.60 -2.40 -12.36
CA TYR A 133 -16.81 -2.29 -10.93
C TYR A 133 -18.30 -2.30 -10.56
N ALA A 134 -19.11 -1.44 -11.17
CA ALA A 134 -20.54 -1.33 -10.87
C ALA A 134 -21.27 -2.65 -11.11
N ASN A 135 -20.98 -3.33 -12.22
CA ASN A 135 -21.54 -4.64 -12.52
C ASN A 135 -21.13 -5.71 -11.50
N ALA A 136 -19.84 -5.78 -11.16
CA ALA A 136 -19.36 -6.77 -10.20
C ALA A 136 -19.88 -6.50 -8.77
N ASN A 137 -19.98 -5.24 -8.35
CA ASN A 137 -20.42 -4.83 -7.00
C ASN A 137 -21.89 -5.16 -6.71
N THR A 138 -22.72 -5.46 -7.75
CA THR A 138 -24.08 -5.98 -7.55
C THR A 138 -24.10 -7.48 -7.24
N ARG A 139 -23.01 -8.20 -7.46
CA ARG A 139 -22.93 -9.67 -7.43
C ARG A 139 -21.96 -10.21 -6.40
N ILE A 140 -20.95 -9.44 -6.03
CA ILE A 140 -19.91 -9.80 -5.07
C ILE A 140 -19.57 -8.57 -4.21
N PRO A 141 -19.34 -8.72 -2.89
CA PRO A 141 -18.88 -7.64 -2.03
C PRO A 141 -17.55 -7.06 -2.51
N ILE A 142 -17.49 -5.73 -2.63
CA ILE A 142 -16.25 -5.02 -3.00
C ILE A 142 -16.01 -3.89 -2.00
N VAL A 143 -14.80 -3.83 -1.45
CA VAL A 143 -14.34 -2.74 -0.59
C VAL A 143 -13.15 -2.04 -1.26
N MET A 144 -13.12 -0.72 -1.17
CA MET A 144 -12.03 0.10 -1.71
C MET A 144 -11.26 0.79 -0.58
N ILE A 145 -9.93 0.82 -0.70
CA ILE A 145 -9.08 1.68 0.13
C ILE A 145 -8.75 2.91 -0.71
N CYS A 146 -9.50 3.99 -0.52
CA CYS A 146 -9.36 5.20 -1.31
C CYS A 146 -9.96 6.42 -0.59
N ASP A 147 -9.78 7.61 -1.17
CA ASP A 147 -10.40 8.81 -0.66
C ASP A 147 -11.89 8.90 -1.03
N ARG A 148 -12.64 9.58 -0.17
CA ARG A 148 -14.07 9.85 -0.35
C ARG A 148 -14.42 10.60 -1.64
N SER A 149 -13.46 11.33 -2.19
CA SER A 149 -13.60 12.09 -3.44
C SER A 149 -13.62 11.22 -4.70
N SER A 150 -13.46 9.90 -4.56
CA SER A 150 -13.55 9.00 -5.71
C SER A 150 -14.97 9.06 -6.33
N HIS A 151 -15.05 9.06 -7.65
CA HIS A 151 -16.31 9.04 -8.39
C HIS A 151 -17.05 7.70 -8.26
N VAL A 152 -16.38 6.70 -7.69
CA VAL A 152 -16.91 5.36 -7.48
C VAL A 152 -17.65 5.29 -6.14
N THR A 153 -18.86 4.74 -6.18
CA THR A 153 -19.71 4.61 -5.00
C THR A 153 -19.72 3.18 -4.48
N GLY A 154 -19.30 2.97 -3.21
CA GLY A 154 -19.23 1.63 -2.60
C GLY A 154 -18.83 1.69 -1.14
N ASP A 155 -18.42 0.54 -0.61
CA ASP A 155 -17.83 0.44 0.73
C ASP A 155 -16.37 0.90 0.68
N ILE A 156 -16.02 1.84 1.54
CA ILE A 156 -14.74 2.54 1.49
C ILE A 156 -14.07 2.51 2.86
N VAL A 157 -12.77 2.20 2.87
CA VAL A 157 -11.87 2.53 3.97
C VAL A 157 -11.01 3.70 3.51
N GLU A 158 -11.23 4.84 4.15
CA GLU A 158 -10.65 6.13 3.76
C GLU A 158 -9.42 6.43 4.61
N LEU A 159 -8.37 6.94 3.97
CA LEU A 159 -7.26 7.60 4.64
C LEU A 159 -7.59 9.08 4.70
N ASN A 160 -7.48 9.70 5.88
CA ASN A 160 -7.70 11.15 5.98
C ASN A 160 -6.50 11.91 5.39
N ASN A 161 -6.43 11.93 4.06
CA ASN A 161 -5.35 12.58 3.33
C ASN A 161 -5.36 14.11 3.49
N PHE A 162 -6.50 14.72 3.74
CA PHE A 162 -6.58 16.16 4.04
C PHE A 162 -5.84 16.45 5.36
N GLU A 163 -6.12 15.71 6.42
CA GLU A 163 -5.45 15.88 7.71
C GLU A 163 -3.96 15.55 7.62
N ALA A 164 -3.57 14.58 6.80
CA ALA A 164 -2.16 14.29 6.52
C ALA A 164 -1.41 15.52 5.99
N GLY A 165 -2.04 16.26 5.07
CA GLY A 165 -1.50 17.52 4.56
C GLY A 165 -1.44 18.62 5.62
N VAL A 166 -2.49 18.73 6.44
CA VAL A 166 -2.57 19.70 7.57
C VAL A 166 -1.45 19.43 8.58
N LEU A 167 -1.26 18.16 9.00
CA LEU A 167 -0.22 17.79 9.97
C LEU A 167 1.19 18.13 9.45
N ALA A 168 1.47 17.82 8.18
CA ALA A 168 2.77 18.11 7.58
C ALA A 168 3.04 19.62 7.51
N ALA A 169 2.06 20.42 7.10
CA ALA A 169 2.19 21.87 7.00
C ALA A 169 2.34 22.51 8.38
N ARG A 170 1.50 22.12 9.34
CA ARG A 170 1.54 22.62 10.72
C ARG A 170 2.90 22.41 11.37
N HIS A 171 3.46 21.22 11.22
CA HIS A 171 4.79 20.91 11.78
C HIS A 171 5.88 21.84 11.22
N LEU A 172 5.92 22.10 9.92
CA LEU A 172 6.88 23.04 9.35
C LEU A 172 6.65 24.48 9.82
N LEU A 173 5.39 24.90 9.90
CA LEU A 173 5.03 26.24 10.38
C LEU A 173 5.45 26.44 11.86
N GLU A 174 5.24 25.45 12.71
CA GLU A 174 5.68 25.45 14.13
C GLU A 174 7.20 25.49 14.26
N LEU A 175 7.95 24.91 13.32
CA LEU A 175 9.40 25.02 13.23
C LEU A 175 9.88 26.36 12.62
N GLY A 176 8.97 27.28 12.30
CA GLY A 176 9.26 28.60 11.79
C GLY A 176 9.50 28.70 10.29
N HIS A 177 9.23 27.63 9.52
CA HIS A 177 9.33 27.68 8.06
C HIS A 177 8.26 28.60 7.46
N LYS A 178 8.72 29.63 6.75
CA LYS A 178 7.81 30.57 6.05
C LYS A 178 7.74 30.29 4.55
N ASN A 179 8.79 29.78 3.95
CA ASN A 179 8.81 29.45 2.51
C ASN A 179 8.83 27.92 2.36
N ILE A 180 7.71 27.36 1.92
CA ILE A 180 7.47 25.92 1.86
C ILE A 180 7.26 25.51 0.41
N ALA A 181 7.81 24.37 -0.01
CA ALA A 181 7.46 23.76 -1.28
C ALA A 181 6.76 22.41 -1.08
N VAL A 182 5.77 22.13 -1.93
CA VAL A 182 5.14 20.82 -2.04
C VAL A 182 5.63 20.15 -3.32
N LEU A 183 6.21 18.95 -3.17
CA LEU A 183 6.63 18.12 -4.30
C LEU A 183 5.58 17.04 -4.55
N SER A 184 4.85 17.17 -5.67
CA SER A 184 3.72 16.31 -6.00
C SER A 184 3.86 15.69 -7.38
N SER A 185 3.04 14.69 -7.68
CA SER A 185 2.86 14.20 -9.04
C SER A 185 1.71 14.95 -9.71
N THR A 186 1.85 15.24 -11.01
CA THR A 186 0.71 15.62 -11.83
C THR A 186 -0.22 14.42 -11.94
N SER A 187 -1.40 14.52 -11.39
CA SER A 187 -2.47 13.58 -11.67
C SER A 187 -3.40 14.20 -12.71
N VAL A 188 -3.73 13.44 -13.73
CA VAL A 188 -4.76 13.81 -14.70
C VAL A 188 -6.14 13.90 -14.00
N ARG A 189 -6.29 13.27 -12.83
CA ARG A 189 -7.51 13.30 -12.01
C ARG A 189 -7.30 14.17 -10.77
N SER A 190 -8.01 15.26 -10.68
CA SER A 190 -7.99 16.21 -9.55
C SER A 190 -8.50 15.63 -8.21
N THR A 191 -9.03 14.42 -8.21
CA THR A 191 -9.67 13.74 -7.07
C THR A 191 -8.81 12.64 -6.47
N THR A 192 -7.49 12.73 -6.55
CA THR A 192 -6.57 11.73 -6.00
C THR A 192 -6.22 12.03 -4.53
N SER A 193 -5.84 11.01 -3.78
CA SER A 193 -5.30 11.13 -2.41
C SER A 193 -4.20 12.19 -2.30
N ARG A 194 -3.39 12.34 -3.35
CA ARG A 194 -2.31 13.34 -3.42
C ARG A 194 -2.86 14.75 -3.53
N ALA A 195 -3.90 14.97 -4.34
CA ALA A 195 -4.55 16.29 -4.44
C ALA A 195 -5.20 16.68 -3.12
N THR A 196 -5.81 15.73 -2.42
CA THR A 196 -6.41 15.94 -1.11
C THR A 196 -5.36 16.32 -0.05
N ARG A 197 -4.16 15.68 -0.06
CA ARG A 197 -3.03 16.10 0.80
C ARG A 197 -2.57 17.52 0.49
N VAL A 198 -2.40 17.85 -0.78
CA VAL A 198 -2.03 19.23 -1.19
C VAL A 198 -3.07 20.24 -0.73
N ALA A 199 -4.36 19.91 -0.82
CA ALA A 199 -5.43 20.77 -0.32
C ALA A 199 -5.35 20.99 1.20
N GLY A 200 -5.00 19.97 1.97
CA GLY A 200 -4.72 20.07 3.41
C GLY A 200 -3.55 21.02 3.71
N VAL A 201 -2.45 20.89 2.97
CA VAL A 201 -1.29 21.80 3.10
C VAL A 201 -1.70 23.24 2.80
N LEU A 202 -2.41 23.48 1.68
CA LEU A 202 -2.90 24.79 1.31
C LEU A 202 -3.79 25.40 2.39
N SER A 203 -4.71 24.59 2.93
CA SER A 203 -5.62 25.03 3.98
C SER A 203 -4.89 25.51 5.23
N GLU A 204 -3.84 24.79 5.65
CA GLU A 204 -3.09 25.15 6.87
C GLU A 204 -2.17 26.34 6.65
N VAL A 205 -1.45 26.38 5.52
CA VAL A 205 -0.56 27.50 5.17
C VAL A 205 -1.33 28.82 5.07
N ARG A 206 -2.50 28.82 4.45
CA ARG A 206 -3.34 30.02 4.27
C ARG A 206 -3.84 30.66 5.58
N LYS A 207 -3.80 29.92 6.69
CA LYS A 207 -4.18 30.49 8.01
C LYS A 207 -3.18 31.52 8.53
N VAL A 208 -1.92 31.39 8.14
CA VAL A 208 -0.80 32.18 8.74
C VAL A 208 0.11 32.84 7.71
N LEU A 209 0.09 32.41 6.45
CA LEU A 209 0.95 32.91 5.37
C LEU A 209 0.12 33.20 4.11
N SER A 210 0.61 34.15 3.29
CA SER A 210 0.07 34.35 1.93
C SER A 210 0.49 33.21 1.00
N GLU A 211 -0.25 33.00 -0.10
CA GLU A 211 0.05 31.93 -1.08
C GLU A 211 1.43 32.08 -1.74
N ASP A 212 1.99 33.28 -1.77
CA ASP A 212 3.33 33.53 -2.30
C ASP A 212 4.43 32.79 -1.56
N HIS A 213 4.16 32.38 -0.32
CA HIS A 213 5.07 31.57 0.51
C HIS A 213 5.01 30.08 0.21
N LEU A 214 4.06 29.62 -0.60
CA LEU A 214 3.93 28.23 -0.99
C LEU A 214 4.28 28.04 -2.46
N LEU A 215 5.15 27.09 -2.74
CA LEU A 215 5.54 26.66 -4.08
C LEU A 215 5.04 25.24 -4.30
N ILE A 216 4.14 25.02 -5.26
CA ILE A 216 3.72 23.68 -5.64
C ILE A 216 4.46 23.31 -6.93
N LEU A 217 5.27 22.25 -6.85
CA LEU A 217 5.96 21.65 -7.97
C LEU A 217 5.35 20.28 -8.25
N SER A 218 4.94 20.08 -9.50
CA SER A 218 4.35 18.82 -9.94
C SER A 218 5.17 18.23 -11.07
N GLY A 219 5.51 16.95 -10.92
CA GLY A 219 6.20 16.17 -11.92
C GLY A 219 5.29 15.12 -12.54
N ASN A 220 5.56 14.74 -13.80
CA ASN A 220 4.90 13.59 -14.40
C ASN A 220 5.47 12.31 -13.79
N SER A 221 4.62 11.51 -13.18
CA SER A 221 4.98 10.17 -12.73
C SER A 221 4.76 9.11 -13.83
N GLY A 222 4.37 9.54 -15.01
CA GLY A 222 3.95 8.67 -16.10
C GLY A 222 5.06 8.35 -17.09
N SER A 223 5.60 7.13 -17.02
CA SER A 223 5.89 6.41 -18.25
C SER A 223 4.65 5.57 -18.58
N THR A 224 4.21 5.61 -19.83
CA THR A 224 3.19 4.70 -20.37
C THR A 224 3.68 3.25 -20.42
N ASP A 225 4.91 3.00 -19.99
CA ASP A 225 5.53 1.68 -19.94
C ASP A 225 5.32 1.07 -18.55
N MET A 226 4.43 0.09 -18.47
CA MET A 226 4.05 -0.65 -17.26
C MET A 226 5.26 -1.23 -16.49
N LEU A 227 6.40 -1.41 -17.13
CA LEU A 227 7.60 -2.01 -16.54
C LEU A 227 8.59 -0.96 -15.99
N GLN A 228 8.44 0.33 -16.32
CA GLN A 228 9.39 1.39 -15.93
C GLN A 228 8.97 2.23 -14.71
N GLU A 229 7.82 1.97 -14.11
CA GLU A 229 7.31 2.76 -12.97
C GLU A 229 8.16 2.67 -11.69
N LYS A 230 9.14 1.75 -11.65
CA LYS A 230 9.99 1.48 -10.47
C LYS A 230 10.80 2.67 -9.96
N SER A 231 11.14 3.60 -10.85
CA SER A 231 11.95 4.77 -10.49
C SER A 231 11.16 6.08 -10.46
N SER A 232 9.87 6.05 -10.82
CA SER A 232 9.13 7.26 -11.13
C SER A 232 8.99 8.23 -9.96
N HIS A 233 8.61 7.78 -8.77
CA HIS A 233 8.42 8.67 -7.63
C HIS A 233 9.76 9.16 -7.03
N TYR A 234 10.73 8.27 -6.86
CA TYR A 234 12.06 8.66 -6.40
C TYR A 234 12.71 9.63 -7.41
N GLN A 235 12.75 9.26 -8.69
CA GLN A 235 13.32 10.10 -9.74
C GLN A 235 12.58 11.43 -9.89
N MET A 236 11.26 11.42 -9.73
CA MET A 236 10.47 12.64 -9.71
C MET A 236 10.88 13.55 -8.55
N GLY A 237 11.00 13.03 -7.33
CA GLY A 237 11.47 13.78 -6.18
C GLY A 237 12.85 14.39 -6.40
N HIS A 238 13.77 13.60 -6.91
CA HIS A 238 15.11 14.03 -7.27
C HIS A 238 15.11 15.19 -8.30
N THR A 239 14.30 15.07 -9.35
CA THR A 239 14.19 16.10 -10.39
C THR A 239 13.52 17.38 -9.85
N LEU A 240 12.43 17.24 -9.10
CA LEU A 240 11.68 18.39 -8.56
C LEU A 240 12.50 19.18 -7.55
N ALA A 241 13.29 18.51 -6.71
CA ALA A 241 14.16 19.17 -5.73
C ALA A 241 15.30 19.98 -6.38
N GLN A 242 15.62 19.72 -7.63
CA GLN A 242 16.62 20.49 -8.41
C GLN A 242 16.02 21.73 -9.07
N ASN A 243 14.72 21.96 -8.99
CA ASN A 243 14.06 23.10 -9.63
C ASN A 243 14.61 24.41 -9.06
N LYS A 244 15.10 25.29 -9.93
CA LYS A 244 15.70 26.58 -9.56
C LYS A 244 14.78 27.47 -8.70
N LYS A 245 13.45 27.32 -8.81
CA LYS A 245 12.50 28.08 -8.00
C LYS A 245 12.62 27.79 -6.51
N ILE A 246 13.07 26.58 -6.11
CA ILE A 246 13.31 26.22 -4.70
C ILE A 246 14.37 27.16 -4.13
N PHE A 247 15.44 27.39 -4.85
CA PHE A 247 16.56 28.24 -4.44
C PHE A 247 16.22 29.72 -4.54
N GLN A 248 15.62 30.14 -5.65
CA GLN A 248 15.22 31.53 -5.90
C GLN A 248 14.19 32.06 -4.89
N ARG A 249 13.27 31.21 -4.44
CA ARG A 249 12.25 31.55 -3.44
C ARG A 249 12.70 31.31 -2.00
N ASN A 250 13.97 30.98 -1.81
CA ASN A 250 14.54 30.70 -0.48
C ASN A 250 13.69 29.69 0.31
N ILE A 251 13.24 28.60 -0.36
CA ILE A 251 12.49 27.52 0.30
C ILE A 251 13.36 26.89 1.40
N THR A 252 12.74 26.63 2.55
CA THR A 252 13.40 26.01 3.69
C THR A 252 12.73 24.70 4.11
N GLY A 253 11.45 24.50 3.78
CA GLY A 253 10.70 23.29 4.08
C GLY A 253 10.15 22.64 2.82
N LEU A 254 10.27 21.33 2.72
CA LEU A 254 9.75 20.51 1.63
C LEU A 254 8.73 19.51 2.18
N ILE A 255 7.51 19.53 1.62
CA ILE A 255 6.48 18.51 1.87
C ILE A 255 6.39 17.66 0.63
N CYS A 256 6.75 16.39 0.75
CA CYS A 256 6.69 15.41 -0.35
C CYS A 256 5.42 14.57 -0.22
N VAL A 257 4.73 14.32 -1.34
CA VAL A 257 3.46 13.59 -1.31
C VAL A 257 3.58 12.13 -0.85
N ASN A 258 4.78 11.56 -0.89
CA ASN A 258 5.10 10.27 -0.30
C ASN A 258 6.60 10.15 0.03
N ASP A 259 6.98 9.09 0.74
CA ASP A 259 8.35 8.86 1.17
C ASP A 259 9.32 8.63 0.00
N LEU A 260 8.88 7.99 -1.07
CA LEU A 260 9.76 7.78 -2.24
C LEU A 260 10.15 9.10 -2.91
N VAL A 261 9.20 10.05 -2.99
CA VAL A 261 9.49 11.43 -3.46
C VAL A 261 10.44 12.13 -2.49
N ALA A 262 10.24 11.94 -1.18
CA ALA A 262 11.11 12.53 -0.17
C ALA A 262 12.55 12.00 -0.27
N TYR A 263 12.74 10.69 -0.43
CA TYR A 263 14.09 10.12 -0.60
C TYR A 263 14.83 10.70 -1.81
N GLY A 264 14.12 10.80 -2.95
CA GLY A 264 14.71 11.41 -4.14
C GLY A 264 15.06 12.89 -3.93
N ALA A 265 14.20 13.63 -3.23
CA ALA A 265 14.45 15.04 -2.92
C ALA A 265 15.66 15.20 -1.97
N MET A 266 15.75 14.37 -0.91
CA MET A 266 16.88 14.37 0.01
C MET A 266 18.18 14.06 -0.71
N ASP A 267 18.20 13.02 -1.55
CA ASP A 267 19.37 12.65 -2.33
C ASP A 267 19.85 13.79 -3.25
N ALA A 268 18.93 14.44 -3.97
CA ALA A 268 19.24 15.56 -4.83
C ALA A 268 19.85 16.77 -4.09
N LEU A 269 19.36 17.04 -2.88
CA LEU A 269 19.86 18.15 -2.05
C LEU A 269 21.21 17.81 -1.44
N ILE A 270 21.36 16.60 -0.88
CA ILE A 270 22.61 16.13 -0.26
C ILE A 270 23.73 16.05 -1.30
N SER A 271 23.45 15.54 -2.52
CA SER A 271 24.43 15.49 -3.62
C SER A 271 24.93 16.87 -4.05
N ARG A 272 24.15 17.92 -3.78
CA ARG A 272 24.54 19.31 -3.99
C ARG A 272 25.26 19.95 -2.80
N GLY A 273 25.50 19.18 -1.74
CA GLY A 273 26.19 19.62 -0.53
C GLY A 273 25.32 20.34 0.50
N TYR A 274 23.98 20.36 0.31
CA TYR A 274 23.08 20.87 1.33
C TYR A 274 22.87 19.85 2.46
N ARG A 275 22.58 20.34 3.65
CA ARG A 275 22.37 19.55 4.85
C ARG A 275 20.88 19.48 5.18
N ILE A 276 20.47 18.33 5.65
CA ILE A 276 19.12 18.06 6.16
C ILE A 276 19.28 17.66 7.63
N PRO A 277 18.63 18.37 8.58
CA PRO A 277 17.61 19.40 8.37
C PRO A 277 18.12 20.86 8.30
N GLU A 278 19.41 21.14 8.45
CA GLU A 278 19.94 22.50 8.73
C GLU A 278 19.66 23.49 7.57
N ASP A 279 19.77 23.05 6.32
CA ASP A 279 19.52 23.90 5.15
C ASP A 279 18.08 23.70 4.61
N PHE A 280 17.56 22.48 4.71
CA PHE A 280 16.20 22.11 4.29
C PHE A 280 15.59 21.10 5.26
N SER A 281 14.37 21.37 5.71
CA SER A 281 13.53 20.36 6.34
C SER A 281 12.75 19.59 5.27
N VAL A 282 12.65 18.26 5.40
CA VAL A 282 11.94 17.40 4.46
C VAL A 282 10.95 16.51 5.21
N ILE A 283 9.69 16.49 4.75
CA ILE A 283 8.63 15.62 5.25
C ILE A 283 8.15 14.70 4.14
N GLY A 284 8.00 13.41 4.45
CA GLY A 284 7.40 12.40 3.61
C GLY A 284 5.95 12.05 4.01
N SER A 285 5.43 11.01 3.39
CA SER A 285 4.14 10.40 3.74
C SER A 285 4.20 8.93 3.35
N ASP A 286 3.82 8.03 4.22
CA ASP A 286 3.65 6.58 4.16
C ASP A 286 4.37 5.84 5.30
N ASN A 287 5.37 6.44 5.94
CA ASN A 287 6.23 5.83 6.97
C ASN A 287 6.80 4.48 6.52
N LEU A 288 7.44 4.46 5.36
CA LEU A 288 8.07 3.25 4.82
C LEU A 288 9.25 2.81 5.69
N LEU A 289 9.64 1.55 5.58
CA LEU A 289 10.73 0.97 6.37
C LEU A 289 12.02 1.80 6.32
N PHE A 290 12.40 2.28 5.14
CA PHE A 290 13.62 3.10 4.95
C PHE A 290 13.55 4.44 5.70
N SER A 291 12.37 4.99 5.94
CA SER A 291 12.19 6.25 6.68
C SER A 291 12.70 6.18 8.11
N SER A 292 12.71 4.98 8.71
CA SER A 292 13.20 4.76 10.08
C SER A 292 14.70 4.47 10.17
N MET A 293 15.38 4.25 9.03
CA MET A 293 16.82 3.98 9.03
C MET A 293 17.60 5.23 9.49
N PRO A 294 18.64 5.09 10.35
CA PRO A 294 19.39 6.24 10.89
C PRO A 294 19.97 7.17 9.81
N GLN A 295 20.35 6.63 8.65
CA GLN A 295 20.93 7.38 7.54
C GLN A 295 19.88 8.21 6.78
N VAL A 296 18.62 7.84 6.86
CA VAL A 296 17.49 8.53 6.21
C VAL A 296 16.73 9.38 7.22
N SER A 297 16.33 8.78 8.32
CA SER A 297 15.66 9.38 9.47
C SER A 297 14.59 10.40 9.09
N LEU A 298 13.69 9.99 8.16
CA LEU A 298 12.69 10.86 7.53
C LEU A 298 11.49 11.08 8.47
N THR A 299 11.20 12.35 8.77
CA THR A 299 9.91 12.78 9.32
C THR A 299 8.82 12.51 8.28
N THR A 300 7.76 11.82 8.67
CA THR A 300 6.76 11.34 7.70
C THR A 300 5.39 11.16 8.33
N ILE A 301 4.35 11.11 7.50
CA ILE A 301 3.00 10.80 7.94
C ILE A 301 2.80 9.28 7.92
N GLU A 302 2.36 8.73 9.04
CA GLU A 302 1.95 7.34 9.21
C GLU A 302 0.46 7.19 8.92
N HIS A 303 0.12 6.35 7.94
CA HIS A 303 -1.27 6.03 7.55
C HIS A 303 -1.80 4.74 8.16
N HIS A 304 -1.04 4.08 9.02
CA HIS A 304 -1.40 2.83 9.68
C HIS A 304 -1.87 1.71 8.73
N PRO A 305 -1.04 1.29 7.74
CA PRO A 305 -1.47 0.39 6.67
C PRO A 305 -2.05 -0.92 7.20
N TYR A 306 -1.59 -1.43 8.33
CA TYR A 306 -2.13 -2.64 8.95
C TYR A 306 -3.55 -2.45 9.50
N ILE A 307 -3.84 -1.30 10.13
CA ILE A 307 -5.18 -0.98 10.65
C ILE A 307 -6.15 -0.79 9.49
N VAL A 308 -5.73 -0.06 8.47
CA VAL A 308 -6.51 0.17 7.25
C VAL A 308 -6.84 -1.15 6.56
N ALA A 309 -5.84 -2.02 6.40
CA ALA A 309 -5.98 -3.34 5.79
C ALA A 309 -6.97 -4.23 6.58
N GLN A 310 -6.83 -4.28 7.90
CA GLN A 310 -7.74 -5.03 8.79
C GLN A 310 -9.17 -4.48 8.69
N SER A 311 -9.33 -3.16 8.68
CA SER A 311 -10.63 -2.51 8.54
C SER A 311 -11.29 -2.84 7.20
N ALA A 312 -10.52 -2.90 6.11
CA ALA A 312 -11.03 -3.28 4.79
C ALA A 312 -11.54 -4.73 4.76
N LEU A 313 -10.76 -5.67 5.31
CA LEU A 313 -11.19 -7.06 5.39
C LEU A 313 -12.43 -7.21 6.29
N THR A 314 -12.46 -6.56 7.45
CA THR A 314 -13.61 -6.59 8.36
C THR A 314 -14.87 -6.02 7.69
N THR A 315 -14.74 -4.92 6.97
CA THR A 315 -15.84 -4.31 6.21
C THR A 315 -16.38 -5.27 5.14
N LEU A 316 -15.48 -5.94 4.42
CA LEU A 316 -15.84 -6.94 3.41
C LEU A 316 -16.63 -8.10 4.02
N LEU A 317 -16.16 -8.65 5.14
CA LEU A 317 -16.81 -9.76 5.84
C LEU A 317 -18.18 -9.37 6.39
N ASN A 318 -18.30 -8.19 6.97
CA ASN A 318 -19.59 -7.66 7.41
C ASN A 318 -20.59 -7.55 6.24
N ARG A 319 -20.14 -7.08 5.08
CA ARG A 319 -20.98 -7.02 3.87
C ARG A 319 -21.43 -8.40 3.42
N THR A 320 -20.55 -9.38 3.45
CA THR A 320 -20.87 -10.78 3.10
C THR A 320 -21.93 -11.36 4.04
N HIS A 321 -21.79 -11.17 5.35
CA HIS A 321 -22.76 -11.64 6.32
C HIS A 321 -24.13 -10.99 6.16
N MET A 322 -24.18 -9.69 5.89
CA MET A 322 -25.44 -8.98 5.63
C MET A 322 -26.14 -9.49 4.36
N SER A 323 -25.41 -9.84 3.32
CA SER A 323 -25.96 -10.37 2.08
C SER A 323 -26.60 -11.75 2.27
N VAL A 324 -26.07 -12.57 3.19
CA VAL A 324 -26.60 -13.90 3.50
C VAL A 324 -27.88 -13.82 4.37
N THR A 325 -27.93 -12.85 5.30
CA THR A 325 -29.04 -12.74 6.26
C THR A 325 -30.26 -11.99 5.72
N ASN A 326 -30.08 -11.09 4.74
CA ASN A 326 -31.13 -10.27 4.16
C ASN A 326 -31.36 -10.59 2.68
N GLN A 327 -32.11 -11.66 2.39
CA GLN A 327 -32.49 -12.05 1.00
C GLN A 327 -33.41 -11.05 0.28
N SER A 328 -33.87 -9.96 0.91
CA SER A 328 -34.87 -9.05 0.35
C SER A 328 -34.54 -7.56 0.38
N ALA A 329 -33.36 -7.17 0.85
CA ALA A 329 -32.96 -5.76 0.79
C ALA A 329 -31.61 -5.65 0.06
N SER A 330 -31.64 -5.12 -1.15
CA SER A 330 -30.47 -4.45 -1.71
C SER A 330 -30.16 -3.31 -0.71
N SER A 331 -29.33 -3.59 0.29
CA SER A 331 -28.96 -2.58 1.28
C SER A 331 -28.22 -1.48 0.55
N THR A 332 -28.89 -0.34 0.35
CA THR A 332 -28.27 0.89 -0.14
C THR A 332 -27.30 1.50 0.87
N ALA A 333 -27.27 0.93 2.09
CA ALA A 333 -26.33 1.33 3.14
C ALA A 333 -24.89 1.00 2.73
N ARG A 334 -23.99 1.97 2.92
CA ARG A 334 -22.56 1.86 2.61
C ARG A 334 -21.76 1.97 3.89
N PHE A 335 -20.72 1.15 3.98
CA PHE A 335 -19.74 1.29 5.05
C PHE A 335 -18.70 2.33 4.64
N GLN A 336 -18.43 3.23 5.58
CA GLN A 336 -17.42 4.26 5.44
C GLN A 336 -16.60 4.29 6.73
N VAL A 337 -15.35 3.84 6.65
CA VAL A 337 -14.40 3.83 7.76
C VAL A 337 -13.30 4.82 7.44
N GLN A 338 -13.06 5.79 8.32
CA GLN A 338 -11.98 6.76 8.16
C GLN A 338 -10.87 6.50 9.17
N CYS A 339 -9.65 6.32 8.67
CA CYS A 339 -8.44 6.16 9.47
C CYS A 339 -7.69 7.49 9.55
N GLN A 340 -7.36 7.92 10.79
CA GLN A 340 -6.62 9.16 11.03
C GLN A 340 -5.12 8.93 10.89
N PRO A 341 -4.38 9.84 10.24
CA PRO A 341 -2.93 9.78 10.15
C PRO A 341 -2.26 10.32 11.41
N ASN A 342 -1.01 9.93 11.63
CA ASN A 342 -0.14 10.51 12.64
C ASN A 342 1.15 11.04 12.01
N LEU A 343 1.70 12.12 12.57
CA LEU A 343 3.03 12.59 12.21
C LEU A 343 4.08 11.85 13.04
N ILE A 344 5.05 11.25 12.37
CA ILE A 344 6.22 10.61 12.98
C ILE A 344 7.43 11.52 12.78
N ILE A 345 7.82 12.22 13.83
CA ILE A 345 8.94 13.17 13.80
C ILE A 345 10.25 12.41 13.89
N ARG A 346 11.20 12.74 13.00
CA ARG A 346 12.57 12.23 12.96
C ARG A 346 13.55 13.36 12.66
N HIS A 347 14.76 13.03 12.19
CA HIS A 347 15.86 14.00 12.03
C HIS A 347 15.84 14.77 10.71
N SER A 348 14.92 14.52 9.78
CA SER A 348 14.85 15.26 8.51
C SER A 348 14.17 16.62 8.62
N THR A 349 13.68 17.00 9.81
CA THR A 349 13.06 18.30 10.07
C THR A 349 13.71 18.95 11.29
N GLY A 350 13.89 20.27 11.24
CA GLY A 350 14.45 21.10 12.31
C GLY A 350 13.99 22.55 12.17
N PRO A 351 14.42 23.45 13.06
CA PRO A 351 14.07 24.87 12.97
C PRO A 351 14.44 25.47 11.60
N ALA A 352 13.59 26.34 11.10
CA ALA A 352 13.87 27.04 9.84
C ALA A 352 15.18 27.82 9.96
N ARG A 353 16.09 27.65 8.98
CA ARG A 353 17.32 28.42 8.95
C ARG A 353 17.03 29.92 8.84
N THR A 354 17.89 30.71 9.44
CA THR A 354 17.89 32.17 9.32
C THR A 354 18.79 32.58 8.14
N GLY A 355 18.34 33.49 7.29
CA GLY A 355 19.11 34.01 6.18
C GLY A 355 18.91 33.28 4.83
N MET A 356 19.67 33.72 3.83
CA MET A 356 19.65 33.15 2.47
C MET A 356 20.42 31.82 2.43
N LEU A 357 20.07 30.96 1.46
CA LEU A 357 20.87 29.76 1.16
C LEU A 357 22.33 30.16 0.91
N PRO A 358 23.31 29.48 1.50
CA PRO A 358 24.69 29.64 1.09
C PRO A 358 24.77 29.39 -0.42
N GLY A 359 25.53 30.22 -1.13
CA GLY A 359 25.79 30.04 -2.57
C GLY A 359 26.22 28.60 -2.81
N MET A 360 25.80 27.98 -3.93
CA MET A 360 25.95 26.54 -4.19
C MET A 360 27.27 26.00 -3.60
N PRO A 361 27.25 25.14 -2.57
CA PRO A 361 28.44 24.43 -2.18
C PRO A 361 28.82 23.54 -3.39
N GLY A 362 30.09 23.56 -3.77
CA GLY A 362 30.60 22.69 -4.82
C GLY A 362 30.33 21.23 -4.48
N PRO A 363 30.24 20.34 -5.50
CA PRO A 363 29.99 18.93 -5.28
C PRO A 363 31.03 18.38 -4.30
N ARG A 364 30.57 17.79 -3.21
CA ARG A 364 31.41 16.98 -2.32
C ARG A 364 31.47 15.60 -2.95
N PHE A 365 32.62 15.25 -3.51
CA PHE A 365 32.96 13.89 -3.97
C PHE A 365 33.28 13.00 -2.76
#